data_784b3c8084e90a17b76decd9c9a1a85e
#
_entry.id   784b3c8084e90a17b76decd9c9a1a85e
#
_cell.length_a   1.000
_cell.length_b   1.000
_cell.length_c   1.000
_cell.angle_alpha   90.00
_cell.angle_beta   90.00
_cell.angle_gamma   90.00
#
_symmetry.space_group_name_H-M   'P 1'
#
loop_
_entity.id
_entity.type
_entity.pdbx_description
1 polymer ?
#
loop_
_entity_poly.entity_id
_entity_poly.type
_entity_poly.pdbx_seq_one_letter_code
_entity_poly.pdbx_strand_id
1 'polypeptide(L)'
;MTTNCCKSEAVFNKINDNFTFNKKDKSGLINLFLLGITGLLGIAAVAQQSQYCLYGAFTSFGMLAGRIYKNPIEALYMMSALITLGTRTPEFLDKDAYFPMNRVFEEPDNFKALKEEVENILEKTGDGDSLTMTSDTFSGQNKYIGSDIRRENGKTKAWRVINIKAGDEYSAAAHKYFPSLVRILKGCPQIGTCVVSVLQDGVHIPIHVGYYKGIMRYMIPVVVPKDRENVFLCVNELKYCWTEGVGVLWDDTYPHKVYNNTDEIRVVIYMDVVRPLRWGLNALNRFILMLACNSKIVKDEIKKTEIQVKNE
;
A
#
# COMPACT_ATOMS: atom_id res chain seq x y z
N MET A 1 9.66 -20.91 18.12
CA MET A 1 8.65 -21.86 17.59
C MET A 1 7.93 -21.17 16.45
N THR A 2 8.26 -21.52 15.20
CA THR A 2 7.61 -21.00 14.02
C THR A 2 6.25 -21.68 13.86
N THR A 3 5.21 -21.11 14.45
CA THR A 3 3.85 -21.54 14.18
C THR A 3 3.51 -21.15 12.74
N ASN A 4 3.22 -22.14 11.90
CA ASN A 4 2.76 -21.98 10.52
C ASN A 4 1.50 -21.07 10.47
N CYS A 5 1.73 -19.79 10.35
CA CYS A 5 0.71 -18.74 10.43
C CYS A 5 -0.23 -18.72 9.20
N CYS A 6 0.21 -19.22 8.07
CA CYS A 6 -0.48 -19.06 6.79
C CYS A 6 -0.82 -20.38 6.07
N LYS A 7 -0.73 -21.55 6.72
CA LYS A 7 -1.09 -22.81 6.06
C LYS A 7 -2.59 -22.91 5.79
N SER A 8 -3.01 -22.56 4.59
CA SER A 8 -4.02 -23.32 3.86
C SER A 8 -3.67 -23.26 2.39
N GLU A 9 -3.25 -24.37 1.81
CA GLU A 9 -3.04 -24.56 0.37
C GLU A 9 -4.24 -24.08 -0.46
N ALA A 10 -5.46 -24.25 0.05
CA ALA A 10 -6.68 -23.78 -0.59
C ALA A 10 -6.75 -22.25 -0.73
N VAL A 11 -6.21 -21.49 0.23
CA VAL A 11 -6.15 -20.02 0.18
C VAL A 11 -5.01 -19.56 -0.72
N PHE A 12 -3.88 -20.27 -0.68
CA PHE A 12 -2.74 -20.01 -1.57
C PHE A 12 -3.14 -20.23 -3.04
N ASN A 13 -3.88 -21.28 -3.33
CA ASN A 13 -4.42 -21.55 -4.66
C ASN A 13 -5.44 -20.49 -5.08
N LYS A 14 -6.29 -20.03 -4.16
CA LYS A 14 -7.28 -18.97 -4.43
C LYS A 14 -6.63 -17.60 -4.67
N ILE A 15 -5.51 -17.30 -3.98
CA ILE A 15 -4.71 -16.10 -4.20
C ILE A 15 -3.92 -16.23 -5.49
N ASN A 16 -3.31 -17.38 -5.74
CA ASN A 16 -2.63 -17.69 -6.98
C ASN A 16 -3.61 -17.62 -8.16
N ASP A 17 -4.85 -18.07 -8.00
CA ASP A 17 -5.91 -17.93 -9.01
C ASP A 17 -6.35 -16.47 -9.21
N ASN A 18 -6.22 -15.62 -8.20
CA ASN A 18 -6.55 -14.19 -8.29
C ASN A 18 -5.33 -13.33 -8.73
N PHE A 19 -4.09 -13.76 -8.44
CA PHE A 19 -2.85 -13.01 -8.68
C PHE A 19 -1.90 -13.62 -9.70
N THR A 20 -1.94 -14.92 -9.96
CA THR A 20 -1.47 -15.40 -11.22
C THR A 20 -2.39 -14.81 -12.25
N PHE A 21 -1.95 -13.70 -12.85
CA PHE A 21 -2.59 -13.07 -13.98
C PHE A 21 -3.96 -13.68 -14.19
N ASN A 22 -4.97 -13.17 -13.48
CA ASN A 22 -6.31 -13.75 -13.48
C ASN A 22 -6.52 -14.37 -14.87
N LYS A 23 -6.66 -15.69 -14.98
CA LYS A 23 -6.76 -16.36 -16.28
C LYS A 23 -7.86 -15.75 -17.16
N LYS A 24 -8.77 -14.97 -16.53
CA LYS A 24 -9.81 -14.16 -17.18
C LYS A 24 -9.35 -12.73 -17.50
N ASP A 25 -8.35 -12.16 -16.79
CA ASP A 25 -7.84 -10.82 -17.09
C ASP A 25 -6.45 -10.93 -17.75
N LYS A 26 -6.46 -11.04 -19.06
CA LYS A 26 -5.24 -11.08 -19.89
C LYS A 26 -4.62 -9.69 -20.09
N SER A 27 -5.11 -8.64 -19.42
CA SER A 27 -4.70 -7.26 -19.67
C SER A 27 -3.21 -7.01 -19.42
N GLY A 28 -2.66 -7.50 -18.33
CA GLY A 28 -1.24 -7.38 -18.02
C GLY A 28 -0.33 -8.08 -19.02
N LEU A 29 -0.71 -9.29 -19.45
CA LEU A 29 0.00 -10.03 -20.51
C LEU A 29 -0.07 -9.31 -21.85
N ILE A 30 -1.24 -8.76 -22.22
CA ILE A 30 -1.41 -7.98 -23.43
C ILE A 30 -0.52 -6.73 -23.40
N ASN A 31 -0.44 -6.03 -22.27
CA ASN A 31 0.40 -4.85 -22.13
C ASN A 31 1.89 -5.18 -22.24
N LEU A 32 2.36 -6.26 -21.62
CA LEU A 32 3.74 -6.75 -21.76
C LEU A 32 4.04 -7.16 -23.20
N PHE A 33 3.10 -7.84 -23.87
CA PHE A 33 3.22 -8.22 -25.27
C PHE A 33 3.31 -7.00 -26.18
N LEU A 34 2.44 -5.99 -25.99
CA LEU A 34 2.47 -4.74 -26.75
C LEU A 34 3.78 -3.99 -26.54
N LEU A 35 4.28 -3.93 -25.29
CA LEU A 35 5.58 -3.33 -24.99
C LEU A 35 6.73 -4.07 -25.67
N GLY A 36 6.72 -5.40 -25.64
CA GLY A 36 7.70 -6.25 -26.31
C GLY A 36 7.70 -6.03 -27.82
N ILE A 37 6.53 -6.03 -28.45
CA ILE A 37 6.39 -5.74 -29.89
C ILE A 37 6.89 -4.35 -30.23
N THR A 38 6.52 -3.35 -29.45
CA THR A 38 6.98 -1.95 -29.64
C THR A 38 8.50 -1.88 -29.64
N GLY A 39 9.15 -2.52 -28.63
CA GLY A 39 10.61 -2.58 -28.54
C GLY A 39 11.26 -3.31 -29.71
N LEU A 40 10.78 -4.50 -30.08
CA LEU A 40 11.31 -5.28 -31.18
C LEU A 40 11.16 -4.57 -32.54
N LEU A 41 9.99 -4.00 -32.79
CA LEU A 41 9.75 -3.24 -34.03
C LEU A 41 10.57 -1.95 -34.07
N GLY A 42 10.77 -1.27 -32.93
CA GLY A 42 11.63 -0.11 -32.84
C GLY A 42 13.09 -0.45 -33.15
N ILE A 43 13.62 -1.55 -32.58
CA ILE A 43 14.98 -2.05 -32.88
C ILE A 43 15.09 -2.43 -34.38
N ALA A 44 14.11 -3.14 -34.91
CA ALA A 44 14.09 -3.52 -36.32
C ALA A 44 13.99 -2.30 -37.25
N ALA A 45 13.23 -1.28 -36.87
CA ALA A 45 13.13 -0.04 -37.62
C ALA A 45 14.48 0.67 -37.73
N VAL A 46 15.23 0.73 -36.63
CA VAL A 46 16.58 1.32 -36.60
C VAL A 46 17.59 0.47 -37.39
N ALA A 47 17.57 -0.86 -37.17
CA ALA A 47 18.53 -1.77 -37.79
C ALA A 47 18.31 -1.93 -39.32
N GLN A 48 17.06 -1.89 -39.76
CA GLN A 48 16.70 -2.13 -41.16
C GLN A 48 16.27 -0.86 -41.91
N GLN A 49 16.24 0.29 -41.26
CA GLN A 49 15.71 1.56 -41.79
C GLN A 49 14.28 1.41 -42.36
N SER A 50 13.48 0.52 -41.78
CA SER A 50 12.16 0.15 -42.25
C SER A 50 11.07 1.06 -41.72
N GLN A 51 10.39 1.80 -42.57
CA GLN A 51 9.24 2.63 -42.20
C GLN A 51 8.07 1.77 -41.69
N TYR A 52 7.88 0.57 -42.19
CA TYR A 52 6.81 -0.35 -41.75
C TYR A 52 7.00 -0.81 -40.30
N CYS A 53 8.25 -1.11 -39.90
CA CYS A 53 8.57 -1.41 -38.51
C CYS A 53 8.33 -0.24 -37.60
N LEU A 54 8.65 0.99 -38.06
CA LEU A 54 8.41 2.21 -37.30
C LEU A 54 6.89 2.46 -37.10
N TYR A 55 6.08 2.33 -38.16
CA TYR A 55 4.63 2.43 -38.04
C TYR A 55 4.04 1.39 -37.10
N GLY A 56 4.52 0.14 -37.17
CA GLY A 56 4.12 -0.92 -36.26
C GLY A 56 4.47 -0.60 -34.80
N ALA A 57 5.66 -0.03 -34.55
CA ALA A 57 6.07 0.41 -33.22
C ALA A 57 5.16 1.53 -32.68
N PHE A 58 4.85 2.56 -33.50
CA PHE A 58 3.93 3.62 -33.12
C PHE A 58 2.52 3.12 -32.84
N THR A 59 2.01 2.21 -33.66
CA THR A 59 0.67 1.63 -33.49
C THR A 59 0.58 0.85 -32.19
N SER A 60 1.55 -0.04 -31.92
CA SER A 60 1.57 -0.83 -30.67
C SER A 60 1.76 0.03 -29.42
N PHE A 61 2.60 1.08 -29.51
CA PHE A 61 2.75 2.07 -28.44
C PHE A 61 1.44 2.85 -28.20
N GLY A 62 0.75 3.29 -29.25
CA GLY A 62 -0.53 3.96 -29.15
C GLY A 62 -1.61 3.09 -28.49
N MET A 63 -1.66 1.80 -28.83
CA MET A 63 -2.57 0.85 -28.17
C MET A 63 -2.25 0.70 -26.68
N LEU A 64 -0.97 0.59 -26.31
CA LEU A 64 -0.54 0.49 -24.92
C LEU A 64 -0.88 1.76 -24.15
N ALA A 65 -0.57 2.94 -24.72
CA ALA A 65 -0.88 4.23 -24.10
C ALA A 65 -2.39 4.42 -23.90
N GLY A 66 -3.21 4.03 -24.89
CA GLY A 66 -4.67 4.10 -24.79
C GLY A 66 -5.23 3.18 -23.69
N ARG A 67 -4.64 2.02 -23.49
CA ARG A 67 -5.02 1.10 -22.40
C ARG A 67 -4.66 1.70 -21.03
N ILE A 68 -3.42 2.19 -20.88
CA ILE A 68 -2.95 2.83 -19.64
C ILE A 68 -3.78 4.08 -19.32
N TYR A 69 -4.16 4.86 -20.32
CA TYR A 69 -5.01 6.03 -20.12
C TYR A 69 -6.40 5.66 -19.57
N LYS A 70 -6.98 4.56 -20.06
CA LYS A 70 -8.27 4.06 -19.58
C LYS A 70 -8.19 3.43 -18.18
N ASN A 71 -7.08 2.77 -17.88
CA ASN A 71 -6.86 2.12 -16.60
C ASN A 71 -5.39 2.27 -16.14
N PRO A 72 -5.04 3.35 -15.43
CA PRO A 72 -3.67 3.61 -15.00
C PRO A 72 -3.10 2.53 -14.06
N ILE A 73 -3.94 1.73 -13.42
CA ILE A 73 -3.50 0.60 -12.58
C ILE A 73 -2.80 -0.47 -13.43
N GLU A 74 -3.16 -0.61 -14.71
CA GLU A 74 -2.46 -1.54 -15.61
C GLU A 74 -0.97 -1.19 -15.78
N ALA A 75 -0.61 0.10 -15.74
CA ALA A 75 0.78 0.52 -15.76
C ALA A 75 1.54 0.05 -14.51
N LEU A 76 0.91 0.11 -13.36
CA LEU A 76 1.50 -0.37 -12.09
C LEU A 76 1.73 -1.88 -12.12
N TYR A 77 0.76 -2.66 -12.61
CA TYR A 77 0.93 -4.12 -12.77
C TYR A 77 2.03 -4.48 -13.76
N MET A 78 2.09 -3.80 -14.90
CA MET A 78 3.15 -4.02 -15.90
C MET A 78 4.53 -3.72 -15.32
N MET A 79 4.68 -2.59 -14.64
CA MET A 79 5.92 -2.23 -13.97
C MET A 79 6.27 -3.18 -12.83
N SER A 80 5.27 -3.63 -12.05
CA SER A 80 5.47 -4.61 -11.00
C SER A 80 6.07 -5.91 -11.56
N ALA A 81 5.56 -6.39 -12.70
CA ALA A 81 6.10 -7.57 -13.38
C ALA A 81 7.56 -7.36 -13.82
N LEU A 82 7.87 -6.21 -14.43
CA LEU A 82 9.25 -5.87 -14.84
C LEU A 82 10.22 -5.80 -13.66
N ILE A 83 9.80 -5.17 -12.55
CA ILE A 83 10.61 -5.06 -11.34
C ILE A 83 10.85 -6.45 -10.74
N THR A 84 9.83 -7.31 -10.72
CA THR A 84 9.91 -8.67 -10.17
C THR A 84 10.92 -9.53 -10.93
N LEU A 85 11.06 -9.37 -12.24
CA LEU A 85 12.05 -10.10 -13.05
C LEU A 85 13.50 -9.79 -12.61
N GLY A 86 13.76 -8.58 -12.11
CA GLY A 86 15.10 -8.13 -11.72
C GLY A 86 15.33 -7.99 -10.21
N THR A 87 14.31 -8.17 -9.38
CA THR A 87 14.40 -7.84 -7.95
C THR A 87 13.74 -8.92 -7.11
N ARG A 88 14.57 -9.73 -6.43
CA ARG A 88 14.13 -10.60 -5.36
C ARG A 88 14.46 -9.94 -4.04
N THR A 89 13.47 -9.77 -3.19
CA THR A 89 13.61 -9.22 -1.84
C THR A 89 12.96 -10.19 -0.84
N PRO A 90 13.48 -10.29 0.38
CA PRO A 90 12.79 -11.04 1.44
C PRO A 90 11.47 -10.35 1.81
N GLU A 91 10.63 -11.07 2.54
CA GLU A 91 9.36 -10.57 3.06
C GLU A 91 9.55 -9.32 3.92
N PHE A 92 10.50 -9.39 4.87
CA PHE A 92 10.92 -8.28 5.72
C PHE A 92 12.28 -7.75 5.27
N LEU A 93 12.40 -6.43 5.20
CA LEU A 93 13.55 -5.71 4.68
C LEU A 93 14.30 -5.01 5.82
N ASP A 94 15.60 -4.85 5.66
CA ASP A 94 16.39 -4.00 6.54
C ASP A 94 15.97 -2.53 6.35
N LYS A 95 15.23 -1.99 7.34
CA LYS A 95 14.70 -0.63 7.29
C LYS A 95 15.81 0.41 7.25
N ASP A 96 16.95 0.17 7.92
CA ASP A 96 18.07 1.12 7.95
C ASP A 96 18.80 1.19 6.62
N ALA A 97 18.88 0.06 5.90
CA ALA A 97 19.49 0.01 4.57
C ALA A 97 18.58 0.59 3.47
N TYR A 98 17.29 0.30 3.50
CA TYR A 98 16.36 0.65 2.44
C TYR A 98 15.58 1.94 2.69
N PHE A 99 15.40 2.33 3.95
CA PHE A 99 14.67 3.53 4.35
C PHE A 99 15.32 4.18 5.59
N PRO A 100 16.53 4.77 5.49
CA PRO A 100 17.24 5.36 6.64
C PRO A 100 16.47 6.44 7.38
N MET A 101 15.49 7.08 6.71
CA MET A 101 14.59 8.05 7.32
C MET A 101 13.61 7.44 8.35
N ASN A 102 13.55 6.11 8.48
CA ASN A 102 12.79 5.43 9.53
C ASN A 102 13.13 5.97 10.92
N ARG A 103 14.40 6.32 11.17
CA ARG A 103 14.92 6.83 12.45
C ARG A 103 14.24 8.12 12.90
N VAL A 104 13.77 8.94 11.96
CA VAL A 104 13.07 10.19 12.31
C VAL A 104 11.71 9.88 12.93
N PHE A 105 11.05 8.80 12.52
CA PHE A 105 9.77 8.37 13.10
C PHE A 105 9.96 7.65 14.43
N GLU A 106 11.08 6.97 14.62
CA GLU A 106 11.41 6.18 15.82
C GLU A 106 12.15 7.01 16.88
N GLU A 107 12.54 8.24 16.55
CA GLU A 107 13.17 9.16 17.49
C GLU A 107 12.17 9.48 18.62
N PRO A 108 12.58 9.40 19.91
CA PRO A 108 11.68 9.42 21.05
C PRO A 108 10.73 10.62 21.10
N ASP A 109 11.23 11.84 20.84
CA ASP A 109 10.41 13.05 20.91
C ASP A 109 9.41 13.10 19.73
N ASN A 110 9.84 12.71 18.53
CA ASN A 110 8.94 12.62 17.38
C ASN A 110 7.89 11.53 17.59
N PHE A 111 8.31 10.34 18.04
CA PHE A 111 7.37 9.24 18.31
C PHE A 111 6.34 9.61 19.36
N LYS A 112 6.76 10.27 20.44
CA LYS A 112 5.87 10.78 21.48
C LYS A 112 4.82 11.73 20.88
N ALA A 113 5.24 12.70 20.06
CA ALA A 113 4.31 13.61 19.40
C ALA A 113 3.32 12.89 18.48
N LEU A 114 3.79 11.89 17.70
CA LEU A 114 2.92 11.07 16.86
C LEU A 114 1.89 10.28 17.69
N LYS A 115 2.32 9.75 18.83
CA LYS A 115 1.45 9.00 19.74
C LYS A 115 0.38 9.90 20.33
N GLU A 116 0.73 11.09 20.81
CA GLU A 116 -0.20 12.07 21.33
C GLU A 116 -1.25 12.49 20.27
N GLU A 117 -0.84 12.71 19.01
CA GLU A 117 -1.76 13.03 17.92
C GLU A 117 -2.75 11.90 17.65
N VAL A 118 -2.27 10.63 17.66
CA VAL A 118 -3.12 9.45 17.49
C VAL A 118 -4.07 9.26 18.67
N GLU A 119 -3.59 9.35 19.90
CA GLU A 119 -4.42 9.20 21.10
C GLU A 119 -5.51 10.26 21.16
N ASN A 120 -5.19 11.52 20.85
CA ASN A 120 -6.15 12.63 20.79
C ASN A 120 -7.26 12.38 19.76
N ILE A 121 -6.96 11.81 18.60
CA ILE A 121 -7.99 11.52 17.59
C ILE A 121 -8.84 10.31 17.96
N LEU A 122 -8.25 9.30 18.60
CA LEU A 122 -8.99 8.15 19.11
C LEU A 122 -10.02 8.58 20.18
N GLU A 123 -9.62 9.42 21.14
CA GLU A 123 -10.52 9.96 22.16
C GLU A 123 -11.70 10.69 21.51
N LYS A 124 -11.45 11.56 20.54
CA LYS A 124 -12.48 12.33 19.82
C LYS A 124 -13.40 11.49 18.96
N THR A 125 -12.95 10.34 18.50
CA THR A 125 -13.68 9.47 17.57
C THR A 125 -14.25 8.22 18.23
N GLY A 126 -14.10 8.07 19.55
CA GLY A 126 -14.56 6.90 20.30
C GLY A 126 -13.86 5.63 19.85
N ASP A 127 -12.52 5.58 20.02
CA ASP A 127 -11.66 4.49 19.58
C ASP A 127 -11.75 4.19 18.06
N GLY A 128 -11.99 5.25 17.31
CA GLY A 128 -12.07 5.16 15.86
C GLY A 128 -13.46 4.83 15.32
N ASP A 129 -14.49 4.70 16.13
CA ASP A 129 -15.86 4.34 15.68
C ASP A 129 -16.41 5.30 14.60
N SER A 130 -16.05 6.58 14.67
CA SER A 130 -16.46 7.61 13.71
C SER A 130 -15.53 7.74 12.50
N LEU A 131 -14.45 6.96 12.42
CA LEU A 131 -13.53 6.99 11.28
C LEU A 131 -14.10 6.25 10.08
N THR A 132 -13.63 6.63 8.90
CA THR A 132 -14.01 5.99 7.64
C THR A 132 -13.58 4.53 7.62
N MET A 133 -14.50 3.63 7.29
CA MET A 133 -14.15 2.22 7.07
C MET A 133 -13.37 2.07 5.76
N THR A 134 -12.42 1.13 5.73
CA THR A 134 -11.65 0.84 4.50
C THR A 134 -12.53 0.42 3.34
N SER A 135 -13.65 -0.26 3.60
CA SER A 135 -14.63 -0.63 2.57
C SER A 135 -15.20 0.57 1.83
N ASP A 136 -15.24 1.74 2.47
CA ASP A 136 -15.87 2.95 1.94
C ASP A 136 -14.88 3.87 1.23
N THR A 137 -13.55 3.73 1.50
CA THR A 137 -12.50 4.59 0.92
C THR A 137 -12.10 4.22 -0.49
N PHE A 138 -12.19 2.95 -0.85
CA PHE A 138 -11.78 2.46 -2.16
C PHE A 138 -13.01 2.01 -2.94
N SER A 139 -13.73 2.96 -3.49
CA SER A 139 -14.95 2.71 -4.26
C SER A 139 -14.71 1.67 -5.37
N GLY A 140 -15.09 0.44 -5.13
CA GLY A 140 -15.21 -0.63 -6.12
C GLY A 140 -13.99 -1.53 -6.33
N GLN A 141 -12.79 -1.18 -5.87
CA GLN A 141 -11.61 -2.04 -6.02
C GLN A 141 -11.35 -2.92 -4.79
N ASN A 142 -11.88 -2.56 -3.62
CA ASN A 142 -11.72 -3.32 -2.38
C ASN A 142 -12.70 -4.47 -2.18
N LYS A 143 -13.35 -4.94 -3.21
CA LYS A 143 -13.99 -6.28 -3.16
C LYS A 143 -13.00 -7.39 -2.77
N TYR A 144 -11.69 -7.10 -2.78
CA TYR A 144 -10.61 -8.05 -2.56
C TYR A 144 -9.85 -7.86 -1.24
N ILE A 145 -9.95 -6.69 -0.59
CA ILE A 145 -9.34 -6.42 0.71
C ILE A 145 -10.47 -6.06 1.68
N GLY A 146 -11.29 -7.05 2.03
CA GLY A 146 -12.30 -6.88 3.08
C GLY A 146 -11.62 -6.93 4.45
N SER A 147 -12.19 -6.24 5.44
CA SER A 147 -12.01 -6.62 6.84
C SER A 147 -13.20 -7.44 7.28
N ASP A 148 -12.99 -8.34 8.24
CA ASP A 148 -14.13 -8.98 8.93
C ASP A 148 -14.86 -7.89 9.70
N ILE A 149 -15.97 -7.42 9.13
CA ILE A 149 -16.83 -6.46 9.81
C ILE A 149 -17.61 -7.23 10.89
N ARG A 150 -17.41 -6.85 12.14
CA ARG A 150 -18.16 -7.42 13.27
C ARG A 150 -19.23 -6.46 13.73
N ARG A 151 -20.42 -7.01 13.99
CA ARG A 151 -21.51 -6.25 14.62
C ARG A 151 -21.74 -6.80 16.02
N GLU A 152 -21.44 -5.99 17.00
CA GLU A 152 -21.58 -6.36 18.41
C GLU A 152 -22.23 -5.21 19.19
N ASN A 153 -23.27 -5.49 19.97
CA ASN A 153 -23.97 -4.50 20.78
C ASN A 153 -24.39 -3.22 20.02
N GLY A 154 -24.83 -3.37 18.76
CA GLY A 154 -25.24 -2.24 17.90
C GLY A 154 -24.08 -1.42 17.33
N LYS A 155 -22.83 -1.76 17.64
CA LYS A 155 -21.62 -1.12 17.08
C LYS A 155 -21.06 -1.95 15.94
N THR A 156 -20.48 -1.28 14.95
CA THR A 156 -19.77 -1.92 13.83
C THR A 156 -18.29 -1.78 14.06
N LYS A 157 -17.63 -2.90 14.40
CA LYS A 157 -16.18 -2.99 14.49
C LYS A 157 -15.61 -3.32 13.13
N ALA A 158 -14.59 -2.59 12.70
CA ALA A 158 -14.01 -2.68 11.36
C ALA A 158 -12.52 -2.28 11.33
N TRP A 159 -11.90 -2.50 10.20
CA TRP A 159 -10.66 -1.83 9.86
C TRP A 159 -10.97 -0.43 9.34
N ARG A 160 -10.44 0.59 10.02
CA ARG A 160 -10.68 2.00 9.74
C ARG A 160 -9.40 2.75 9.42
N VAL A 161 -9.52 3.82 8.65
CA VAL A 161 -8.35 4.57 8.17
C VAL A 161 -8.57 6.07 8.18
N ILE A 162 -7.46 6.80 8.34
CA ILE A 162 -7.36 8.22 8.10
C ILE A 162 -6.26 8.41 7.06
N ASN A 163 -6.63 8.85 5.86
CA ASN A 163 -5.64 9.19 4.84
C ASN A 163 -4.94 10.49 5.21
N ILE A 164 -3.63 10.46 5.32
CA ILE A 164 -2.79 11.60 5.69
C ILE A 164 -2.21 12.27 4.45
N LYS A 165 -1.57 11.46 3.58
CA LYS A 165 -0.82 11.94 2.42
C LYS A 165 -0.99 11.00 1.23
N ALA A 166 -1.12 11.56 0.03
CA ALA A 166 -0.91 10.83 -1.21
C ALA A 166 -0.26 11.75 -2.26
N GLY A 167 0.90 11.34 -2.78
CA GLY A 167 1.75 12.20 -3.60
C GLY A 167 2.20 13.43 -2.80
N ASP A 168 1.93 14.60 -3.35
CA ASP A 168 2.24 15.89 -2.72
C ASP A 168 1.05 16.48 -1.94
N GLU A 169 -0.10 15.83 -1.98
CA GLU A 169 -1.34 16.29 -1.33
C GLU A 169 -1.46 15.71 0.09
N TYR A 170 -1.94 16.56 0.99
CA TYR A 170 -2.28 16.20 2.37
C TYR A 170 -3.77 16.41 2.59
N SER A 171 -4.41 15.54 3.36
CA SER A 171 -5.81 15.72 3.72
C SER A 171 -6.02 16.89 4.69
N ALA A 172 -7.24 17.42 4.72
CA ALA A 172 -7.62 18.44 5.71
C ALA A 172 -7.46 17.90 7.15
N ALA A 173 -7.79 16.62 7.37
CA ALA A 173 -7.61 15.94 8.62
C ALA A 173 -6.12 15.88 9.06
N ALA A 174 -5.21 15.67 8.10
CA ALA A 174 -3.78 15.65 8.37
C ALA A 174 -3.30 16.99 8.95
N HIS A 175 -3.65 18.10 8.32
CA HIS A 175 -3.28 19.43 8.81
C HIS A 175 -3.89 19.77 10.17
N LYS A 176 -5.12 19.33 10.41
CA LYS A 176 -5.86 19.67 11.64
C LYS A 176 -5.44 18.83 12.84
N TYR A 177 -5.22 17.53 12.65
CA TYR A 177 -5.06 16.57 13.73
C TYR A 177 -3.68 15.94 13.82
N PHE A 178 -2.85 16.05 12.77
CA PHE A 178 -1.53 15.40 12.69
C PHE A 178 -0.41 16.35 12.22
N PRO A 179 -0.28 17.57 12.85
CA PRO A 179 0.70 18.56 12.42
C PRO A 179 2.16 18.05 12.55
N SER A 180 2.50 17.27 13.58
CA SER A 180 3.83 16.68 13.76
C SER A 180 4.13 15.64 12.69
N LEU A 181 3.16 14.76 12.39
CA LEU A 181 3.29 13.79 11.30
C LEU A 181 3.50 14.50 9.95
N VAL A 182 2.71 15.54 9.66
CA VAL A 182 2.86 16.34 8.43
C VAL A 182 4.24 16.99 8.35
N ARG A 183 4.74 17.54 9.46
CA ARG A 183 6.11 18.13 9.54
C ARG A 183 7.17 17.10 9.18
N ILE A 184 7.09 15.90 9.75
CA ILE A 184 8.06 14.82 9.48
C ILE A 184 7.95 14.37 8.01
N LEU A 185 6.74 14.16 7.51
CA LEU A 185 6.51 13.69 6.13
C LEU A 185 7.03 14.68 5.08
N LYS A 186 6.99 15.98 5.34
CA LYS A 186 7.59 17.01 4.46
C LYS A 186 9.10 16.85 4.30
N GLY A 187 9.78 16.29 5.31
CA GLY A 187 11.20 15.96 5.27
C GLY A 187 11.51 14.62 4.56
N CYS A 188 10.49 13.85 4.17
CA CYS A 188 10.64 12.48 3.66
C CYS A 188 10.03 12.33 2.24
N PRO A 189 10.69 12.86 1.18
CA PRO A 189 10.14 12.87 -0.18
C PRO A 189 9.98 11.48 -0.81
N GLN A 190 10.61 10.45 -0.24
CA GLN A 190 10.46 9.06 -0.69
C GLN A 190 9.16 8.39 -0.22
N ILE A 191 8.37 9.04 0.62
CA ILE A 191 7.07 8.53 1.06
C ILE A 191 6.00 9.00 0.08
N GLY A 192 5.41 8.05 -0.67
CA GLY A 192 4.35 8.30 -1.64
C GLY A 192 2.98 8.46 -0.98
N THR A 193 2.66 7.58 -0.02
CA THR A 193 1.40 7.62 0.74
C THR A 193 1.65 7.46 2.22
N CYS A 194 0.75 7.99 3.04
CA CYS A 194 0.75 7.80 4.49
C CYS A 194 -0.68 7.72 5.00
N VAL A 195 -0.94 6.73 5.86
CA VAL A 195 -2.26 6.44 6.41
C VAL A 195 -2.15 6.04 7.88
N VAL A 196 -3.03 6.57 8.72
CA VAL A 196 -3.26 6.04 10.06
C VAL A 196 -4.28 4.93 9.97
N SER A 197 -3.91 3.73 10.40
CA SER A 197 -4.69 2.50 10.27
C SER A 197 -5.09 1.99 11.64
N VAL A 198 -6.39 1.99 11.92
CA VAL A 198 -7.00 1.53 13.16
C VAL A 198 -7.66 0.18 12.89
N LEU A 199 -7.14 -0.87 13.50
CA LEU A 199 -7.75 -2.19 13.50
C LEU A 199 -8.42 -2.41 14.83
N GLN A 200 -9.76 -2.39 14.83
CA GLN A 200 -10.55 -2.53 16.05
C GLN A 200 -10.42 -3.94 16.63
N ASP A 201 -10.80 -4.09 17.88
CA ASP A 201 -10.74 -5.33 18.63
C ASP A 201 -11.48 -6.47 17.92
N GLY A 202 -10.86 -7.62 17.90
CA GLY A 202 -11.39 -8.83 17.26
C GLY A 202 -11.55 -8.76 15.73
N VAL A 203 -11.09 -7.69 15.05
CA VAL A 203 -11.18 -7.53 13.59
C VAL A 203 -9.92 -8.04 12.92
N HIS A 204 -10.10 -8.73 11.77
CA HIS A 204 -9.01 -9.25 10.97
C HIS A 204 -8.97 -8.61 9.58
N ILE A 205 -7.78 -8.49 9.00
CA ILE A 205 -7.59 -8.17 7.60
C ILE A 205 -7.30 -9.48 6.86
N PRO A 206 -8.20 -9.94 5.97
CA PRO A 206 -8.03 -11.18 5.23
C PRO A 206 -6.77 -11.20 4.40
N ILE A 207 -6.35 -12.40 3.99
CA ILE A 207 -5.17 -12.55 3.15
C ILE A 207 -5.35 -11.81 1.82
N HIS A 208 -4.37 -10.99 1.49
CA HIS A 208 -4.32 -10.19 0.27
C HIS A 208 -2.87 -9.95 -0.14
N VAL A 209 -2.68 -9.26 -1.26
CA VAL A 209 -1.37 -8.97 -1.85
C VAL A 209 -1.36 -7.52 -2.30
N GLY A 210 -0.29 -6.80 -2.05
CA GLY A 210 -0.07 -5.48 -2.61
C GLY A 210 0.12 -5.54 -4.13
N TYR A 211 -0.37 -4.54 -4.81
CA TYR A 211 -0.43 -4.52 -6.28
C TYR A 211 0.83 -3.98 -6.95
N TYR A 212 1.77 -3.42 -6.19
CA TYR A 212 2.89 -2.73 -6.80
C TYR A 212 4.25 -2.98 -6.15
N LYS A 213 5.14 -3.65 -6.86
CA LYS A 213 6.51 -3.98 -6.42
C LYS A 213 7.45 -2.77 -6.33
N GLY A 214 7.08 -1.63 -6.92
CA GLY A 214 7.88 -0.41 -6.93
C GLY A 214 7.87 0.38 -5.63
N ILE A 215 7.10 -0.09 -4.63
CA ILE A 215 7.07 0.44 -3.26
C ILE A 215 7.45 -0.64 -2.26
N MET A 216 7.73 -0.20 -1.05
CA MET A 216 7.88 -1.02 0.15
C MET A 216 6.99 -0.41 1.22
N ARG A 217 6.46 -1.21 2.12
CA ARG A 217 5.59 -0.74 3.20
C ARG A 217 6.35 -0.61 4.51
N TYR A 218 6.48 0.63 4.99
CA TYR A 218 6.96 0.92 6.32
C TYR A 218 5.79 1.14 7.26
N MET A 219 5.82 0.49 8.41
CA MET A 219 4.79 0.65 9.45
C MET A 219 5.45 0.96 10.77
N ILE A 220 4.94 1.98 11.47
CA ILE A 220 5.30 2.27 12.87
C ILE A 220 4.05 2.05 13.74
N PRO A 221 4.09 1.06 14.66
CA PRO A 221 3.01 0.80 15.60
C PRO A 221 2.96 1.91 16.65
N VAL A 222 1.79 2.51 16.84
CA VAL A 222 1.58 3.62 17.79
C VAL A 222 0.77 3.18 18.99
N VAL A 223 -0.24 2.33 18.78
CA VAL A 223 -1.01 1.69 19.84
C VAL A 223 -1.01 0.19 19.60
N VAL A 224 -0.53 -0.57 20.56
CA VAL A 224 -0.43 -2.03 20.49
C VAL A 224 -1.12 -2.64 21.69
N PRO A 225 -2.03 -3.61 21.51
CA PRO A 225 -2.61 -4.37 22.61
C PRO A 225 -1.58 -4.98 23.55
N LYS A 226 -1.91 -5.09 24.82
CA LYS A 226 -1.04 -5.70 25.83
C LYS A 226 -0.69 -7.16 25.48
N ASP A 227 -1.68 -7.90 24.97
CA ASP A 227 -1.50 -9.25 24.46
C ASP A 227 -0.94 -9.21 23.03
N ARG A 228 0.34 -8.92 22.92
CA ARG A 228 1.07 -8.74 21.64
C ARG A 228 1.15 -10.01 20.80
N GLU A 229 1.05 -11.17 21.40
CA GLU A 229 1.14 -12.45 20.69
C GLU A 229 -0.14 -12.73 19.87
N ASN A 230 -1.27 -12.16 20.28
CA ASN A 230 -2.57 -12.31 19.65
C ASN A 230 -2.94 -11.15 18.71
N VAL A 231 -2.03 -10.17 18.53
CA VAL A 231 -2.15 -9.14 17.50
C VAL A 231 -0.91 -9.13 16.61
N PHE A 232 -1.03 -9.60 15.36
CA PHE A 232 0.14 -9.81 14.53
C PHE A 232 -0.14 -9.66 13.03
N LEU A 233 0.94 -9.34 12.29
CA LEU A 233 1.03 -9.39 10.85
C LEU A 233 1.62 -10.75 10.45
N CYS A 234 1.04 -11.38 9.44
CA CYS A 234 1.58 -12.58 8.83
C CYS A 234 1.90 -12.27 7.37
N VAL A 235 3.17 -12.35 6.99
CA VAL A 235 3.64 -12.15 5.61
C VAL A 235 4.19 -13.48 5.13
N ASN A 236 3.59 -14.02 4.06
CA ASN A 236 3.85 -15.37 3.62
C ASN A 236 3.63 -16.37 4.79
N GLU A 237 4.66 -16.98 5.32
CA GLU A 237 4.59 -17.87 6.49
C GLU A 237 5.20 -17.26 7.77
N LEU A 238 5.69 -16.02 7.69
CA LEU A 238 6.38 -15.36 8.78
C LEU A 238 5.42 -14.53 9.63
N LYS A 239 5.36 -14.84 10.92
CA LYS A 239 4.61 -14.07 11.92
C LYS A 239 5.46 -12.91 12.44
N TYR A 240 4.89 -11.70 12.45
CA TYR A 240 5.48 -10.51 13.05
C TYR A 240 4.53 -9.93 14.11
N CYS A 241 4.99 -9.91 15.37
CA CYS A 241 4.27 -9.28 16.47
C CYS A 241 4.74 -7.82 16.64
N TRP A 242 3.78 -6.93 16.82
CA TRP A 242 4.02 -5.50 16.88
C TRP A 242 4.78 -5.10 18.16
N THR A 243 5.68 -4.11 18.04
CA THR A 243 6.29 -3.43 19.17
C THR A 243 6.08 -1.93 18.99
N GLU A 244 5.45 -1.30 19.97
CA GLU A 244 5.18 0.14 19.94
C GLU A 244 6.47 0.94 19.75
N GLY A 245 6.46 1.91 18.85
CA GLY A 245 7.60 2.75 18.52
C GLY A 245 8.70 2.07 17.69
N VAL A 246 8.59 0.78 17.39
CA VAL A 246 9.58 0.07 16.57
C VAL A 246 9.00 -0.20 15.19
N GLY A 247 9.50 0.53 14.21
CA GLY A 247 9.02 0.41 12.84
C GLY A 247 9.51 -0.86 12.15
N VAL A 248 8.73 -1.34 11.20
CA VAL A 248 9.03 -2.49 10.33
C VAL A 248 8.88 -2.11 8.88
N LEU A 249 9.85 -2.53 8.05
CA LEU A 249 9.82 -2.38 6.60
C LEU A 249 9.63 -3.75 5.96
N TRP A 250 8.68 -3.88 5.06
CA TRP A 250 8.36 -5.15 4.42
C TRP A 250 7.81 -4.99 3.02
N ASP A 251 7.77 -6.08 2.29
CA ASP A 251 7.32 -6.14 0.90
C ASP A 251 5.87 -6.63 0.87
N ASP A 252 4.91 -5.74 0.68
CA ASP A 252 3.48 -6.07 0.69
C ASP A 252 3.00 -6.84 -0.55
N THR A 253 3.88 -7.04 -1.54
CA THR A 253 3.58 -7.90 -2.68
C THR A 253 3.64 -9.39 -2.34
N TYR A 254 4.06 -9.76 -1.15
CA TYR A 254 3.85 -11.11 -0.62
C TYR A 254 2.42 -11.27 -0.07
N PRO A 255 1.84 -12.48 -0.14
CA PRO A 255 0.57 -12.77 0.53
C PRO A 255 0.66 -12.44 2.01
N HIS A 256 -0.25 -11.61 2.51
CA HIS A 256 -0.23 -11.19 3.90
C HIS A 256 -1.62 -10.98 4.48
N LYS A 257 -1.70 -11.09 5.79
CA LYS A 257 -2.94 -10.91 6.56
C LYS A 257 -2.61 -10.34 7.94
N VAL A 258 -3.59 -9.71 8.59
CA VAL A 258 -3.44 -9.16 9.94
C VAL A 258 -4.52 -9.72 10.85
N TYR A 259 -4.12 -10.12 12.03
CA TYR A 259 -5.03 -10.57 13.08
C TYR A 259 -4.99 -9.62 14.26
N ASN A 260 -6.16 -9.32 14.80
CA ASN A 260 -6.32 -8.77 16.12
C ASN A 260 -7.31 -9.68 16.87
N ASN A 261 -6.80 -10.63 17.65
CA ASN A 261 -7.59 -11.55 18.47
C ASN A 261 -7.70 -11.05 19.91
N THR A 262 -7.52 -9.75 20.13
CA THR A 262 -7.59 -9.12 21.45
C THR A 262 -8.86 -8.29 21.57
N ASP A 263 -9.13 -7.81 22.77
CA ASP A 263 -10.22 -6.88 23.11
C ASP A 263 -9.77 -5.39 23.09
N GLU A 264 -8.56 -5.14 22.61
CA GLU A 264 -7.98 -3.81 22.49
C GLU A 264 -7.75 -3.44 21.02
N ILE A 265 -7.75 -2.14 20.70
CA ILE A 265 -7.48 -1.64 19.35
C ILE A 265 -5.97 -1.69 19.04
N ARG A 266 -5.64 -1.88 17.76
CA ARG A 266 -4.27 -1.72 17.26
C ARG A 266 -4.21 -0.55 16.27
N VAL A 267 -3.29 0.40 16.49
CA VAL A 267 -3.06 1.51 15.56
C VAL A 267 -1.63 1.51 15.04
N VAL A 268 -1.50 1.58 13.74
CA VAL A 268 -0.22 1.77 13.06
C VAL A 268 -0.30 2.95 12.09
N ILE A 269 0.76 3.69 11.94
CA ILE A 269 0.95 4.61 10.83
C ILE A 269 1.70 3.82 9.76
N TYR A 270 1.08 3.58 8.60
CA TYR A 270 1.76 2.93 7.49
C TYR A 270 2.05 3.90 6.36
N MET A 271 3.16 3.66 5.70
CA MET A 271 3.68 4.51 4.62
C MET A 271 4.16 3.65 3.47
N ASP A 272 3.80 4.03 2.26
CA ASP A 272 4.37 3.43 1.06
C ASP A 272 5.62 4.21 0.68
N VAL A 273 6.76 3.57 0.82
CA VAL A 273 8.09 4.12 0.56
C VAL A 273 8.54 3.70 -0.83
N VAL A 274 8.98 4.63 -1.65
CA VAL A 274 9.49 4.34 -2.99
C VAL A 274 10.69 3.41 -2.90
N ARG A 275 10.59 2.24 -3.56
CA ARG A 275 11.66 1.25 -3.60
C ARG A 275 12.85 1.80 -4.38
N PRO A 276 14.07 1.77 -3.82
CA PRO A 276 15.27 2.09 -4.58
C PRO A 276 15.53 0.98 -5.61
N LEU A 277 15.53 1.34 -6.87
CA LEU A 277 15.78 0.45 -7.99
C LEU A 277 17.04 0.84 -8.72
N ARG A 278 17.63 -0.10 -9.46
CA ARG A 278 18.84 0.16 -10.26
C ARG A 278 18.51 0.97 -11.51
N TRP A 279 19.40 1.91 -11.87
CA TRP A 279 19.47 2.62 -13.16
C TRP A 279 18.14 3.27 -13.59
N GLY A 280 17.82 3.17 -14.91
CA GLY A 280 16.63 3.77 -15.49
C GLY A 280 15.30 3.29 -14.90
N LEU A 281 15.24 2.08 -14.29
CA LEU A 281 14.05 1.59 -13.59
C LEU A 281 13.68 2.49 -12.41
N ASN A 282 14.64 3.08 -11.71
CA ASN A 282 14.35 3.99 -10.60
C ASN A 282 13.66 5.28 -11.09
N ALA A 283 14.15 5.87 -12.19
CA ALA A 283 13.53 7.06 -12.78
C ALA A 283 12.11 6.75 -13.29
N LEU A 284 11.94 5.61 -13.97
CA LEU A 284 10.66 5.16 -14.47
C LEU A 284 9.68 4.86 -13.33
N ASN A 285 10.14 4.19 -12.26
CA ASN A 285 9.33 3.91 -11.07
C ASN A 285 8.82 5.22 -10.43
N ARG A 286 9.71 6.19 -10.22
CA ARG A 286 9.33 7.50 -9.66
C ARG A 286 8.35 8.24 -10.55
N PHE A 287 8.55 8.20 -11.87
CA PHE A 287 7.63 8.84 -12.83
C PHE A 287 6.24 8.20 -12.78
N ILE A 288 6.15 6.87 -12.77
CA ILE A 288 4.87 6.17 -12.69
C ILE A 288 4.16 6.44 -11.37
N LEU A 289 4.89 6.42 -10.24
CA LEU A 289 4.33 6.75 -8.94
C LEU A 289 3.84 8.21 -8.89
N MET A 290 4.59 9.15 -9.47
CA MET A 290 4.16 10.53 -9.59
C MET A 290 2.83 10.63 -10.35
N LEU A 291 2.68 9.94 -11.48
CA LEU A 291 1.43 9.92 -12.24
C LEU A 291 0.29 9.26 -11.45
N ALA A 292 0.54 8.14 -10.79
CA ALA A 292 -0.46 7.41 -10.01
C ALA A 292 -0.96 8.24 -8.81
N CYS A 293 -0.04 8.78 -8.02
CA CYS A 293 -0.37 9.60 -6.85
C CYS A 293 -1.07 10.91 -7.22
N ASN A 294 -0.77 11.48 -8.39
CA ASN A 294 -1.43 12.68 -8.88
C ASN A 294 -2.70 12.41 -9.70
N SER A 295 -3.13 11.16 -9.83
CA SER A 295 -4.35 10.81 -10.51
C SER A 295 -5.59 11.40 -9.80
N LYS A 296 -6.64 11.68 -10.57
CA LYS A 296 -7.90 12.20 -10.02
C LYS A 296 -8.47 11.27 -8.95
N ILE A 297 -8.37 9.97 -9.14
CA ILE A 297 -8.88 8.96 -8.20
C ILE A 297 -8.24 9.13 -6.82
N VAL A 298 -6.91 9.23 -6.77
CA VAL A 298 -6.15 9.37 -5.52
C VAL A 298 -6.44 10.73 -4.86
N LYS A 299 -6.49 11.81 -5.65
CA LYS A 299 -6.82 13.14 -5.13
C LYS A 299 -8.24 13.24 -4.56
N ASP A 300 -9.20 12.60 -5.22
CA ASP A 300 -10.58 12.56 -4.74
C ASP A 300 -10.69 11.76 -3.43
N GLU A 301 -9.94 10.67 -3.27
CA GLU A 301 -9.90 9.89 -2.02
C GLU A 301 -9.29 10.69 -0.85
N ILE A 302 -8.20 11.42 -1.08
CA ILE A 302 -7.60 12.29 -0.06
C ILE A 302 -8.60 13.36 0.41
N LYS A 303 -9.33 13.98 -0.53
CA LYS A 303 -10.32 15.02 -0.23
C LYS A 303 -11.55 14.50 0.52
N LYS A 304 -11.93 13.25 0.31
CA LYS A 304 -13.06 12.61 1.01
C LYS A 304 -12.76 12.22 2.46
N THR A 305 -11.50 12.29 2.88
CA THR A 305 -11.14 11.96 4.25
C THR A 305 -11.59 13.06 5.20
N GLU A 306 -12.84 12.96 5.62
CA GLU A 306 -13.43 13.79 6.68
C GLU A 306 -13.52 12.95 7.96
N ILE A 307 -13.08 13.53 9.07
CA ILE A 307 -13.23 12.92 10.38
C ILE A 307 -14.49 13.52 11.01
N GLN A 308 -15.51 12.68 11.21
CA GLN A 308 -16.65 13.05 12.00
C GLN A 308 -16.26 13.00 13.49
N VAL A 309 -15.95 14.16 14.03
CA VAL A 309 -15.74 14.29 15.47
C VAL A 309 -17.10 14.32 16.14
N LYS A 310 -17.29 13.55 17.21
CA LYS A 310 -18.47 13.71 18.08
C LYS A 310 -18.47 15.15 18.58
N ASN A 311 -19.50 15.91 18.23
CA ASN A 311 -19.68 17.25 18.78
C ASN A 311 -19.78 17.12 20.30
N GLU A 312 -18.96 17.87 21.00
CA GLU A 312 -19.02 18.09 22.45
C GLU A 312 -20.36 18.67 22.86
#